data_544c2c2f17c6ed8d2495715d69279eb5
#
_entry.id   544c2c2f17c6ed8d2495715d69279eb5
#
_cell.length_a   1.000
_cell.length_b   1.000
_cell.length_c   1.000
_cell.angle_alpha   90.00
_cell.angle_beta   90.00
_cell.angle_gamma   90.00
#
_symmetry.space_group_name_H-M   'P 1'
#
loop_
_entity.id
_entity.type
_entity.pdbx_description
1 polymer ?
#
loop_
_entity_poly.entity_id
_entity_poly.type
_entity_poly.pdbx_seq_one_letter_code
_entity_poly.pdbx_strand_id
1 'polypeptide(L)'
;MADDYRPMVYDDKSSYAWTPEMGEQGIVIRVSKSTLANTKWCSQQLWLSKNYQVQQEQRHYLVIGDDVHQSLEEFYHKAEQDELEELQKAAVEGHDRKVLEHFRSWLPTKEEVLGMRRDASKNEPFYEREYNHNIEWLMNNELVRLTHTDVNQFLPVANEVKLSPRTTFHVDGQEVEVQLTGIIDRVFTDGQGGLALMELKTGKWHDRKMSEMRMEMAYYKMLIELSTPEELEKVGLNDQMVTHWGWRYSAVDRLDYEPTKRVSERAMQTALNKLIRMYLEQDFPITKADFKCSHCDYMDLCPKFKRV
;
A
#
# COMPACT_ATOMS: atom_id res chain seq x y z
N MET A 1 -14.33 6.82 -28.95
CA MET A 1 -13.38 6.05 -28.12
C MET A 1 -14.14 4.95 -27.40
N ALA A 2 -14.49 3.92 -28.15
CA ALA A 2 -15.31 2.78 -27.68
C ALA A 2 -14.78 1.44 -28.19
N ASP A 3 -13.45 1.36 -28.53
CA ASP A 3 -12.95 0.25 -29.34
C ASP A 3 -11.97 -0.69 -28.64
N ASP A 4 -11.86 -0.66 -27.31
CA ASP A 4 -11.02 -1.62 -26.58
C ASP A 4 -11.76 -2.39 -25.47
N TYR A 5 -13.08 -2.63 -25.68
CA TYR A 5 -13.78 -3.56 -24.82
C TYR A 5 -13.39 -5.00 -25.18
N ARG A 6 -12.38 -5.54 -24.52
CA ARG A 6 -12.09 -6.96 -24.55
C ARG A 6 -13.00 -7.64 -23.52
N PRO A 7 -13.79 -8.65 -23.93
CA PRO A 7 -14.57 -9.40 -22.95
C PRO A 7 -13.62 -10.01 -21.92
N MET A 8 -13.84 -9.71 -20.65
CA MET A 8 -13.06 -10.29 -19.57
C MET A 8 -13.46 -11.74 -19.38
N VAL A 9 -12.49 -12.63 -19.28
CA VAL A 9 -12.74 -14.03 -18.94
C VAL A 9 -12.79 -14.13 -17.40
N TYR A 10 -13.87 -14.70 -16.90
CA TYR A 10 -14.09 -14.87 -15.47
C TYR A 10 -14.01 -16.37 -15.15
N ASP A 11 -13.11 -16.71 -14.22
CA ASP A 11 -13.09 -18.01 -13.60
C ASP A 11 -13.95 -17.98 -12.34
N ASP A 12 -14.88 -18.92 -12.24
CA ASP A 12 -15.67 -19.10 -11.03
C ASP A 12 -14.79 -19.62 -9.89
N LYS A 13 -14.69 -18.84 -8.83
CA LYS A 13 -14.01 -19.22 -7.59
C LYS A 13 -14.97 -19.93 -6.62
N SER A 14 -15.92 -20.69 -7.11
CA SER A 14 -16.94 -21.33 -6.26
C SER A 14 -16.36 -22.18 -5.12
N SER A 15 -15.15 -22.73 -5.31
CA SER A 15 -14.36 -23.37 -4.27
C SER A 15 -13.75 -22.39 -3.25
N TYR A 16 -13.76 -21.10 -3.55
CA TYR A 16 -13.30 -20.00 -2.73
C TYR A 16 -14.43 -19.02 -2.42
N ALA A 17 -15.70 -19.45 -2.66
CA ALA A 17 -16.87 -18.64 -2.32
C ALA A 17 -16.65 -18.05 -0.92
N TRP A 18 -16.62 -16.72 -0.86
CA TRP A 18 -16.23 -16.05 0.35
C TRP A 18 -17.35 -16.18 1.37
N THR A 19 -17.19 -17.14 2.25
CA THR A 19 -17.96 -17.27 3.48
C THR A 19 -17.04 -16.89 4.64
N PRO A 20 -17.53 -16.21 5.67
CA PRO A 20 -16.79 -16.08 6.91
C PRO A 20 -16.32 -17.45 7.36
N GLU A 21 -15.01 -17.61 7.57
CA GLU A 21 -14.48 -18.86 8.09
C GLU A 21 -14.97 -19.04 9.53
N MET A 22 -15.36 -20.24 9.90
CA MET A 22 -15.65 -20.58 11.29
C MET A 22 -14.31 -20.89 11.97
N GLY A 23 -13.83 -19.98 12.82
CA GLY A 23 -12.71 -20.19 13.71
C GLY A 23 -13.14 -20.87 15.02
N GLU A 24 -12.17 -21.11 15.90
CA GLU A 24 -12.43 -21.71 17.25
C GLU A 24 -13.40 -20.87 18.09
N GLN A 25 -13.46 -19.56 17.86
CA GLN A 25 -14.30 -18.58 18.57
C GLN A 25 -15.53 -18.13 17.77
N GLY A 26 -15.78 -18.68 16.58
CA GLY A 26 -16.91 -18.29 15.73
C GLY A 26 -16.48 -17.79 14.33
N ILE A 27 -17.17 -16.76 13.84
CA ILE A 27 -16.97 -16.24 12.48
C ILE A 27 -15.67 -15.44 12.39
N VAL A 28 -14.79 -15.79 11.46
CA VAL A 28 -13.55 -15.03 11.14
C VAL A 28 -13.71 -14.29 9.83
N ILE A 29 -13.52 -12.97 9.88
CA ILE A 29 -13.54 -12.09 8.70
C ILE A 29 -12.13 -11.62 8.38
N ARG A 30 -11.63 -11.86 7.16
CA ARG A 30 -10.32 -11.36 6.71
C ARG A 30 -10.47 -10.03 6.00
N VAL A 31 -9.76 -9.01 6.49
CA VAL A 31 -9.79 -7.66 5.96
C VAL A 31 -8.38 -7.20 5.60
N SER A 32 -8.23 -6.66 4.41
CA SER A 32 -7.01 -5.98 3.97
C SER A 32 -7.28 -4.52 3.64
N LYS A 33 -6.23 -3.71 3.48
CA LYS A 33 -6.31 -2.34 2.97
C LYS A 33 -7.13 -2.26 1.67
N SER A 34 -6.84 -3.13 0.72
CA SER A 34 -7.57 -3.19 -0.56
C SER A 34 -9.05 -3.54 -0.40
N THR A 35 -9.38 -4.41 0.56
CA THR A 35 -10.77 -4.73 0.92
C THR A 35 -11.53 -3.48 1.35
N LEU A 36 -10.94 -2.65 2.23
CA LEU A 36 -11.55 -1.38 2.67
C LEU A 36 -11.66 -0.36 1.52
N ALA A 37 -10.65 -0.25 0.67
CA ALA A 37 -10.67 0.63 -0.49
C ALA A 37 -11.78 0.23 -1.49
N ASN A 38 -11.92 -1.06 -1.78
CA ASN A 38 -12.97 -1.59 -2.65
C ASN A 38 -14.37 -1.31 -2.12
N THR A 39 -14.56 -1.35 -0.80
CA THR A 39 -15.84 -1.00 -0.15
C THR A 39 -16.27 0.43 -0.46
N LYS A 40 -15.33 1.38 -0.46
CA LYS A 40 -15.59 2.77 -0.82
C LYS A 40 -15.87 2.96 -2.31
N TRP A 41 -15.25 2.14 -3.14
CA TRP A 41 -15.49 2.19 -4.58
C TRP A 41 -16.87 1.61 -4.91
N CYS A 42 -17.10 0.34 -4.64
CA CYS A 42 -18.37 -0.36 -4.81
C CYS A 42 -18.35 -1.65 -4.00
N SER A 43 -19.28 -1.81 -3.04
CA SER A 43 -19.31 -3.00 -2.20
C SER A 43 -19.64 -4.27 -3.00
N GLN A 44 -20.49 -4.16 -4.03
CA GLN A 44 -20.78 -5.27 -4.95
C GLN A 44 -19.52 -5.73 -5.71
N GLN A 45 -18.65 -4.80 -6.12
CA GLN A 45 -17.37 -5.17 -6.73
C GLN A 45 -16.50 -5.97 -5.76
N LEU A 46 -16.48 -5.59 -4.48
CA LEU A 46 -15.77 -6.36 -3.46
C LEU A 46 -16.29 -7.80 -3.40
N TRP A 47 -17.61 -7.99 -3.33
CA TRP A 47 -18.22 -9.32 -3.34
C TRP A 47 -17.84 -10.11 -4.60
N LEU A 48 -17.95 -9.49 -5.79
CA LEU A 48 -17.58 -10.12 -7.05
C LEU A 48 -16.08 -10.51 -7.07
N SER A 49 -15.20 -9.65 -6.58
CA SER A 49 -13.76 -9.93 -6.55
C SER A 49 -13.36 -11.09 -5.62
N LYS A 50 -14.21 -11.44 -4.66
CA LYS A 50 -14.01 -12.58 -3.79
C LYS A 50 -14.51 -13.89 -4.41
N ASN A 51 -15.49 -13.82 -5.31
CA ASN A 51 -16.11 -14.98 -5.92
C ASN A 51 -15.62 -15.28 -7.34
N TYR A 52 -15.06 -14.29 -8.03
CA TYR A 52 -14.61 -14.40 -9.41
C TYR A 52 -13.19 -13.89 -9.59
N GLN A 53 -12.41 -14.58 -10.37
CA GLN A 53 -11.09 -14.12 -10.81
C GLN A 53 -11.19 -13.53 -12.21
N VAL A 54 -10.70 -12.31 -12.37
CA VAL A 54 -10.56 -11.67 -13.67
C VAL A 54 -9.21 -12.03 -14.25
N GLN A 55 -9.20 -12.58 -15.45
CA GLN A 55 -7.96 -12.77 -16.20
C GLN A 55 -7.60 -11.43 -16.87
N GLN A 56 -6.74 -10.65 -16.21
CA GLN A 56 -6.24 -9.38 -16.74
C GLN A 56 -4.79 -9.47 -17.15
N GLU A 57 -4.45 -8.84 -18.27
CA GLU A 57 -3.06 -8.49 -18.55
C GLU A 57 -2.57 -7.51 -17.48
N GLN A 58 -1.35 -7.70 -16.99
CA GLN A 58 -0.77 -6.84 -15.97
C GLN A 58 -0.64 -5.42 -16.54
N ARG A 59 -1.24 -4.44 -15.86
CA ARG A 59 -1.25 -3.05 -16.32
C ARG A 59 0.13 -2.41 -16.08
N HIS A 60 0.69 -1.73 -17.08
CA HIS A 60 2.02 -1.12 -17.02
C HIS A 60 2.29 -0.30 -15.76
N TYR A 61 1.31 0.48 -15.31
CA TYR A 61 1.48 1.33 -14.12
C TYR A 61 1.61 0.53 -12.82
N LEU A 62 1.04 -0.69 -12.75
CA LEU A 62 1.24 -1.58 -11.60
C LEU A 62 2.66 -2.14 -11.61
N VAL A 63 3.16 -2.53 -12.79
CA VAL A 63 4.53 -3.02 -12.96
C VAL A 63 5.54 -1.96 -12.52
N ILE A 64 5.37 -0.70 -13.00
CA ILE A 64 6.23 0.42 -12.60
C ILE A 64 6.19 0.62 -11.08
N GLY A 65 4.98 0.56 -10.49
CA GLY A 65 4.80 0.69 -9.06
C GLY A 65 5.61 -0.32 -8.27
N ASP A 66 5.43 -1.58 -8.60
CA ASP A 66 6.11 -2.68 -7.92
C ASP A 66 7.64 -2.59 -8.09
N ASP A 67 8.14 -2.24 -9.30
CA ASP A 67 9.58 -2.14 -9.57
C ASP A 67 10.23 -0.95 -8.83
N VAL A 68 9.52 0.17 -8.69
CA VAL A 68 9.98 1.32 -7.90
C VAL A 68 10.01 0.98 -6.40
N HIS A 69 9.00 0.26 -5.89
CA HIS A 69 9.00 -0.21 -4.50
C HIS A 69 10.18 -1.13 -4.21
N GLN A 70 10.39 -2.13 -5.08
CA GLN A 70 11.51 -3.06 -4.95
C GLN A 70 12.86 -2.35 -5.04
N SER A 71 13.01 -1.40 -5.96
CA SER A 71 14.27 -0.65 -6.10
C SER A 71 14.59 0.15 -4.85
N LEU A 72 13.59 0.75 -4.22
CA LEU A 72 13.80 1.49 -2.98
C LEU A 72 14.04 0.56 -1.76
N GLU A 73 13.46 -0.64 -1.77
CA GLU A 73 13.77 -1.68 -0.77
C GLU A 73 15.23 -2.11 -0.88
N GLU A 74 15.73 -2.42 -2.09
CA GLU A 74 17.12 -2.77 -2.32
C GLU A 74 18.09 -1.64 -1.96
N PHE A 75 17.71 -0.38 -2.27
CA PHE A 75 18.49 0.80 -1.88
C PHE A 75 18.74 0.82 -0.37
N TYR A 76 17.73 0.65 0.46
CA TYR A 76 17.89 0.64 1.91
C TYR A 76 18.59 -0.62 2.43
N HIS A 77 18.47 -1.73 1.72
CA HIS A 77 19.13 -2.97 2.11
C HIS A 77 20.65 -2.93 1.85
N LYS A 78 21.07 -2.22 0.79
CA LYS A 78 22.50 -2.06 0.43
C LYS A 78 23.19 -0.90 1.17
N ALA A 79 22.43 0.03 1.74
CA ALA A 79 22.98 1.19 2.42
C ALA A 79 23.62 0.77 3.75
N GLU A 80 24.92 1.00 3.90
CA GLU A 80 25.68 0.71 5.10
C GLU A 80 25.88 1.97 5.94
N GLN A 81 25.83 1.81 7.26
CA GLN A 81 25.90 2.94 8.21
C GLN A 81 27.20 3.76 8.06
N ASP A 82 28.32 3.09 7.90
CA ASP A 82 29.62 3.77 7.78
C ASP A 82 29.72 4.61 6.50
N GLU A 83 29.15 4.11 5.38
CA GLU A 83 29.08 4.85 4.13
C GLU A 83 28.14 6.06 4.22
N LEU A 84 27.02 5.91 4.94
CA LEU A 84 26.06 7.01 5.16
C LEU A 84 26.68 8.18 5.91
N GLU A 85 27.59 7.95 6.87
CA GLU A 85 28.31 9.02 7.58
C GLU A 85 29.21 9.84 6.64
N GLU A 86 29.93 9.17 5.74
CA GLU A 86 30.76 9.83 4.73
C GLU A 86 29.91 10.57 3.70
N LEU A 87 28.82 9.97 3.25
CA LEU A 87 27.90 10.58 2.30
C LEU A 87 27.18 11.80 2.89
N GLN A 88 26.82 11.75 4.20
CA GLN A 88 26.22 12.90 4.88
C GLN A 88 27.19 14.09 4.92
N LYS A 89 28.46 13.86 5.25
CA LYS A 89 29.48 14.91 5.20
C LYS A 89 29.60 15.51 3.81
N ALA A 90 29.66 14.66 2.77
CA ALA A 90 29.71 15.12 1.39
C ALA A 90 28.48 15.92 0.98
N ALA A 91 27.27 15.51 1.41
CA ALA A 91 26.03 16.22 1.16
C ALA A 91 26.00 17.60 1.83
N VAL A 92 26.41 17.70 3.09
CA VAL A 92 26.50 18.97 3.82
C VAL A 92 27.52 19.92 3.20
N GLU A 93 28.60 19.40 2.61
CA GLU A 93 29.61 20.18 1.88
C GLU A 93 29.17 20.57 0.46
N GLY A 94 27.96 20.18 0.01
CA GLY A 94 27.42 20.50 -1.31
C GLY A 94 27.91 19.59 -2.44
N HIS A 95 28.39 18.42 -2.12
CA HIS A 95 28.84 17.41 -3.10
C HIS A 95 27.69 16.50 -3.58
N ASP A 96 26.51 17.06 -3.81
CA ASP A 96 25.26 16.33 -4.13
C ASP A 96 25.42 15.32 -5.25
N ARG A 97 26.16 15.68 -6.31
CA ARG A 97 26.38 14.77 -7.43
C ARG A 97 27.09 13.49 -7.03
N LYS A 98 28.12 13.59 -6.18
CA LYS A 98 28.87 12.43 -5.67
C LYS A 98 27.94 11.52 -4.86
N VAL A 99 27.11 12.11 -4.00
CA VAL A 99 26.14 11.36 -3.17
C VAL A 99 25.11 10.68 -4.04
N LEU A 100 24.53 11.36 -5.02
CA LEU A 100 23.54 10.77 -5.93
C LEU A 100 24.14 9.68 -6.82
N GLU A 101 25.38 9.79 -7.26
CA GLU A 101 26.08 8.74 -7.99
C GLU A 101 26.27 7.50 -7.09
N HIS A 102 26.59 7.69 -5.82
CA HIS A 102 26.70 6.59 -4.85
C HIS A 102 25.32 5.96 -4.57
N PHE A 103 24.28 6.74 -4.33
CA PHE A 103 22.91 6.25 -4.15
C PHE A 103 22.43 5.40 -5.33
N ARG A 104 22.80 5.79 -6.57
CA ARG A 104 22.47 4.99 -7.76
C ARG A 104 23.17 3.64 -7.77
N SER A 105 24.33 3.49 -7.14
CA SER A 105 25.03 2.19 -7.06
C SER A 105 24.33 1.19 -6.13
N TRP A 106 23.48 1.67 -5.22
CA TRP A 106 22.66 0.84 -4.36
C TRP A 106 21.35 0.38 -5.01
N LEU A 107 20.94 1.01 -6.11
CA LEU A 107 19.76 0.59 -6.85
C LEU A 107 20.05 -0.67 -7.67
N PRO A 108 19.02 -1.48 -7.97
CA PRO A 108 19.18 -2.58 -8.93
C PRO A 108 19.52 -2.04 -10.31
N THR A 109 20.26 -2.83 -11.09
CA THR A 109 20.51 -2.50 -12.48
C THR A 109 19.25 -2.61 -13.33
N LYS A 110 19.24 -1.91 -14.49
CA LYS A 110 18.13 -2.01 -15.44
C LYS A 110 17.83 -3.45 -15.85
N GLU A 111 18.85 -4.24 -16.05
CA GLU A 111 18.76 -5.65 -16.43
C GLU A 111 18.13 -6.49 -15.31
N GLU A 112 18.45 -6.21 -14.05
CA GLU A 112 17.86 -6.89 -12.90
C GLU A 112 16.36 -6.55 -12.77
N VAL A 113 15.97 -5.29 -12.89
CA VAL A 113 14.56 -4.87 -12.83
C VAL A 113 13.76 -5.43 -14.00
N LEU A 114 14.23 -5.30 -15.23
CA LEU A 114 13.56 -5.81 -16.43
C LEU A 114 13.62 -7.34 -16.54
N GLY A 115 14.66 -7.97 -16.02
CA GLY A 115 14.84 -9.43 -16.02
C GLY A 115 13.79 -10.16 -15.21
N MET A 116 13.23 -9.52 -14.17
CA MET A 116 12.19 -10.09 -13.35
C MET A 116 10.80 -10.06 -14.03
N ARG A 117 10.59 -9.24 -15.09
CA ARG A 117 9.28 -9.05 -15.72
C ARG A 117 9.33 -8.98 -17.24
N ARG A 118 9.42 -10.13 -17.85
CA ARG A 118 9.52 -10.32 -19.31
C ARG A 118 8.38 -9.70 -20.14
N ASP A 119 7.22 -9.40 -19.55
CA ASP A 119 6.04 -8.89 -20.25
C ASP A 119 5.94 -7.35 -20.30
N ALA A 120 6.79 -6.62 -19.55
CA ALA A 120 6.83 -5.14 -19.60
C ALA A 120 7.37 -4.60 -20.95
N SER A 121 7.92 -5.45 -21.81
CA SER A 121 8.58 -5.10 -23.06
C SER A 121 7.69 -4.42 -24.11
N LYS A 122 6.37 -4.51 -24.01
CA LYS A 122 5.46 -3.95 -25.03
C LYS A 122 5.42 -2.42 -25.07
N ASN A 123 5.95 -1.72 -24.02
CA ASN A 123 5.97 -0.27 -23.96
C ASN A 123 7.23 0.28 -23.26
N GLU A 124 8.37 -0.31 -23.59
CA GLU A 124 9.66 -0.05 -22.97
C GLU A 124 10.01 1.47 -22.82
N PRO A 125 9.85 2.33 -23.83
CA PRO A 125 10.18 3.75 -23.68
C PRO A 125 9.30 4.48 -22.66
N PHE A 126 8.03 4.12 -22.54
CA PHE A 126 7.13 4.69 -21.54
C PHE A 126 7.50 4.20 -20.14
N TYR A 127 7.72 2.89 -19.99
CA TYR A 127 8.13 2.29 -18.73
C TYR A 127 9.44 2.92 -18.23
N GLU A 128 10.47 2.98 -19.07
CA GLU A 128 11.78 3.52 -18.71
C GLU A 128 11.69 4.98 -18.25
N ARG A 129 10.95 5.80 -18.98
CA ARG A 129 10.75 7.22 -18.62
C ARG A 129 10.07 7.36 -17.26
N GLU A 130 8.97 6.66 -17.04
CA GLU A 130 8.20 6.75 -15.80
C GLU A 130 8.97 6.15 -14.62
N TYR A 131 9.64 5.03 -14.80
CA TYR A 131 10.49 4.43 -13.78
C TYR A 131 11.63 5.38 -13.39
N ASN A 132 12.40 5.88 -14.37
CA ASN A 132 13.53 6.77 -14.12
C ASN A 132 13.08 8.06 -13.42
N HIS A 133 11.94 8.65 -13.82
CA HIS A 133 11.40 9.84 -13.18
C HIS A 133 11.11 9.57 -11.69
N ASN A 134 10.44 8.49 -11.38
CA ASN A 134 10.14 8.12 -9.99
C ASN A 134 11.41 7.91 -9.15
N ILE A 135 12.38 7.18 -9.69
CA ILE A 135 13.64 6.89 -9.00
C ILE A 135 14.47 8.17 -8.80
N GLU A 136 14.59 9.02 -9.81
CA GLU A 136 15.34 10.27 -9.71
C GLU A 136 14.76 11.16 -8.61
N TRP A 137 13.45 11.32 -8.57
CA TRP A 137 12.80 12.09 -7.52
C TRP A 137 13.05 11.48 -6.13
N LEU A 138 12.92 10.16 -5.99
CA LEU A 138 13.18 9.46 -4.73
C LEU A 138 14.62 9.66 -4.25
N MET A 139 15.61 9.52 -5.13
CA MET A 139 17.02 9.71 -4.76
C MET A 139 17.31 11.14 -4.33
N ASN A 140 16.73 12.13 -4.99
CA ASN A 140 16.85 13.53 -4.55
C ASN A 140 16.18 13.76 -3.17
N ASN A 141 15.03 13.11 -2.90
CA ASN A 141 14.41 13.17 -1.58
C ASN A 141 15.27 12.51 -0.50
N GLU A 142 15.89 11.36 -0.81
CA GLU A 142 16.81 10.71 0.13
C GLU A 142 18.06 11.56 0.39
N LEU A 143 18.59 12.24 -0.61
CA LEU A 143 19.69 13.20 -0.43
C LEU A 143 19.29 14.33 0.54
N VAL A 144 18.14 14.95 0.33
CA VAL A 144 17.62 16.00 1.23
C VAL A 144 17.41 15.43 2.64
N ARG A 145 16.87 14.22 2.76
CA ARG A 145 16.66 13.58 4.05
C ARG A 145 17.99 13.27 4.75
N LEU A 146 18.99 12.75 4.03
CA LEU A 146 20.33 12.50 4.57
C LEU A 146 20.98 13.77 5.11
N THR A 147 20.78 14.89 4.44
CA THR A 147 21.36 16.19 4.87
C THR A 147 20.74 16.73 6.17
N HIS A 148 19.46 16.38 6.46
CA HIS A 148 18.70 16.99 7.56
C HIS A 148 18.33 16.02 8.69
N THR A 149 18.63 14.73 8.56
CA THR A 149 18.31 13.71 9.56
C THR A 149 19.58 13.24 10.26
N ASP A 150 19.50 12.84 11.53
CA ASP A 150 20.57 12.11 12.17
C ASP A 150 20.87 10.84 11.35
N VAL A 151 22.11 10.64 11.00
CA VAL A 151 22.53 9.51 10.16
C VAL A 151 22.12 8.16 10.75
N ASN A 152 22.11 8.05 12.09
CA ASN A 152 21.65 6.85 12.80
C ASN A 152 20.12 6.60 12.67
N GLN A 153 19.38 7.58 12.18
CA GLN A 153 17.94 7.52 11.94
C GLN A 153 17.58 7.56 10.43
N PHE A 154 18.61 7.54 9.58
CA PHE A 154 18.41 7.60 8.14
C PHE A 154 17.77 6.32 7.61
N LEU A 155 18.26 5.16 8.04
CA LEU A 155 17.68 3.90 7.61
C LEU A 155 16.30 3.67 8.23
N PRO A 156 15.35 3.07 7.50
CA PRO A 156 14.10 2.64 8.09
C PRO A 156 14.36 1.57 9.16
N VAL A 157 13.57 1.60 10.22
CA VAL A 157 13.55 0.55 11.25
C VAL A 157 13.11 -0.77 10.64
N ALA A 158 12.16 -0.72 9.69
CA ALA A 158 11.68 -1.88 8.97
C ALA A 158 11.12 -1.50 7.59
N ASN A 159 11.27 -2.40 6.60
CA ASN A 159 10.74 -2.29 5.25
C ASN A 159 9.76 -3.43 4.97
N GLU A 160 8.76 -3.18 4.11
CA GLU A 160 7.78 -4.18 3.64
C GLU A 160 7.21 -5.03 4.79
N VAL A 161 6.79 -4.33 5.85
CA VAL A 161 6.37 -4.95 7.13
C VAL A 161 5.04 -5.65 6.96
N LYS A 162 5.05 -6.97 6.94
CA LYS A 162 3.86 -7.82 6.84
C LYS A 162 3.29 -8.12 8.22
N LEU A 163 2.08 -7.61 8.49
CA LEU A 163 1.36 -7.87 9.74
C LEU A 163 0.01 -8.51 9.45
N SER A 164 -0.43 -9.37 10.38
CA SER A 164 -1.71 -10.08 10.25
C SER A 164 -2.39 -10.32 11.61
N PRO A 165 -2.55 -9.27 12.44
CA PRO A 165 -3.13 -9.43 13.76
C PRO A 165 -4.59 -9.90 13.71
N ARG A 166 -5.00 -10.63 14.74
CA ARG A 166 -6.38 -11.03 14.99
C ARG A 166 -6.94 -10.28 16.17
N THR A 167 -8.19 -9.87 16.06
CA THR A 167 -8.89 -9.20 17.15
C THR A 167 -10.39 -9.45 17.07
N THR A 168 -11.09 -9.28 18.18
CA THR A 168 -12.54 -9.39 18.24
C THR A 168 -13.20 -8.03 18.13
N PHE A 169 -14.15 -7.92 17.21
CA PHE A 169 -15.03 -6.76 17.06
C PHE A 169 -16.43 -7.08 17.59
N HIS A 170 -17.04 -6.09 18.22
CA HIS A 170 -18.44 -6.17 18.64
C HIS A 170 -19.27 -5.33 17.67
N VAL A 171 -20.03 -5.99 16.82
CA VAL A 171 -20.88 -5.34 15.80
C VAL A 171 -22.31 -5.85 15.97
N ASP A 172 -23.24 -4.94 16.20
CA ASP A 172 -24.69 -5.23 16.38
C ASP A 172 -24.99 -6.33 17.41
N GLY A 173 -24.20 -6.36 18.50
CA GLY A 173 -24.35 -7.32 19.60
C GLY A 173 -23.74 -8.70 19.33
N GLN A 174 -23.05 -8.87 18.21
CA GLN A 174 -22.32 -10.10 17.87
C GLN A 174 -20.81 -9.90 18.06
N GLU A 175 -20.15 -10.92 18.58
CA GLU A 175 -18.69 -10.99 18.59
C GLU A 175 -18.21 -11.60 17.28
N VAL A 176 -17.29 -10.89 16.62
CA VAL A 176 -16.76 -11.29 15.31
C VAL A 176 -15.25 -11.25 15.38
N GLU A 177 -14.61 -12.37 15.15
CA GLU A 177 -13.16 -12.41 15.00
C GLU A 177 -12.77 -11.84 13.62
N VAL A 178 -11.86 -10.87 13.62
CA VAL A 178 -11.36 -10.24 12.41
C VAL A 178 -9.86 -10.39 12.33
N GLN A 179 -9.39 -10.94 11.23
CA GLN A 179 -7.99 -10.97 10.88
C GLN A 179 -7.70 -9.79 9.94
N LEU A 180 -6.95 -8.81 10.43
CA LEU A 180 -6.49 -7.68 9.63
C LEU A 180 -5.18 -8.05 8.96
N THR A 181 -5.02 -7.74 7.68
CA THR A 181 -3.79 -8.05 6.95
C THR A 181 -3.29 -6.84 6.17
N GLY A 182 -1.98 -6.61 6.19
CA GLY A 182 -1.39 -5.52 5.41
C GLY A 182 0.11 -5.62 5.31
N ILE A 183 0.64 -4.84 4.36
CA ILE A 183 2.06 -4.62 4.18
C ILE A 183 2.26 -3.12 4.29
N ILE A 184 3.13 -2.69 5.21
CA ILE A 184 3.52 -1.31 5.42
C ILE A 184 4.83 -1.10 4.67
N ASP A 185 4.87 -0.17 3.74
CA ASP A 185 6.04 0.00 2.90
C ASP A 185 7.30 0.28 3.72
N ARG A 186 7.24 1.26 4.64
CA ARG A 186 8.39 1.62 5.48
C ARG A 186 7.99 2.16 6.83
N VAL A 187 8.79 1.83 7.83
CA VAL A 187 8.68 2.35 9.18
C VAL A 187 9.99 3.01 9.56
N PHE A 188 9.94 4.28 9.92
CA PHE A 188 11.08 5.04 10.43
C PHE A 188 10.89 5.36 11.91
N THR A 189 11.96 5.78 12.60
CA THR A 189 11.83 6.49 13.87
C THR A 189 11.35 7.92 13.63
N ASP A 190 10.57 8.46 14.56
CA ASP A 190 10.16 9.88 14.55
C ASP A 190 11.21 10.82 15.17
N GLY A 191 12.35 10.26 15.62
CA GLY A 191 13.42 10.99 16.31
C GLY A 191 13.13 11.29 17.78
N GLN A 192 11.99 10.90 18.32
CA GLN A 192 11.56 11.14 19.70
C GLN A 192 11.19 9.85 20.45
N GLY A 193 11.53 8.70 19.86
CA GLY A 193 11.25 7.37 20.41
C GLY A 193 9.93 6.76 19.96
N GLY A 194 9.23 7.40 19.01
CA GLY A 194 8.06 6.85 18.35
C GLY A 194 8.36 6.37 16.93
N LEU A 195 7.33 5.84 16.28
CA LEU A 195 7.38 5.37 14.89
C LEU A 195 6.67 6.34 13.94
N ALA A 196 7.26 6.46 12.74
CA ALA A 196 6.69 7.17 11.61
C ALA A 196 6.46 6.21 10.43
N LEU A 197 5.22 6.06 10.00
CA LEU A 197 4.87 5.22 8.84
C LEU A 197 5.03 6.01 7.55
N MET A 198 5.58 5.39 6.51
CA MET A 198 5.74 6.01 5.20
C MET A 198 5.24 5.08 4.09
N GLU A 199 4.30 5.58 3.31
CA GLU A 199 3.77 4.89 2.13
C GLU A 199 4.33 5.52 0.85
N LEU A 200 4.64 4.71 -0.15
CA LEU A 200 5.06 5.15 -1.47
C LEU A 200 3.94 4.92 -2.49
N LYS A 201 3.71 5.88 -3.34
CA LYS A 201 2.77 5.81 -4.47
C LYS A 201 3.43 6.36 -5.73
N THR A 202 3.38 5.60 -6.80
CA THR A 202 3.87 5.99 -8.14
C THR A 202 2.77 6.53 -9.04
N GLY A 203 1.56 6.66 -8.52
CA GLY A 203 0.40 7.14 -9.28
C GLY A 203 0.20 8.65 -9.20
N LYS A 204 -0.83 9.14 -9.92
CA LYS A 204 -1.21 10.55 -9.91
C LYS A 204 -1.81 10.97 -8.58
N TRP A 205 -1.50 12.19 -8.15
CA TRP A 205 -2.12 12.84 -7.00
C TRP A 205 -3.34 13.68 -7.41
N HIS A 206 -4.29 13.77 -6.50
CA HIS A 206 -5.34 14.79 -6.47
C HIS A 206 -5.82 14.97 -5.01
N ASP A 207 -6.30 16.13 -4.65
CA ASP A 207 -6.58 16.49 -3.24
C ASP A 207 -7.56 15.56 -2.51
N ARG A 208 -8.48 14.93 -3.26
CA ARG A 208 -9.40 13.92 -2.69
C ARG A 208 -8.66 12.72 -2.09
N LYS A 209 -7.46 12.41 -2.56
CA LYS A 209 -6.63 11.32 -2.04
C LYS A 209 -6.13 11.56 -0.61
N MET A 210 -6.06 12.82 -0.16
CA MET A 210 -5.63 13.14 1.19
C MET A 210 -6.41 12.34 2.28
N SER A 211 -7.73 12.29 2.17
CA SER A 211 -8.56 11.53 3.11
C SER A 211 -8.39 10.02 2.98
N GLU A 212 -8.11 9.54 1.77
CA GLU A 212 -7.85 8.14 1.50
C GLU A 212 -6.52 7.71 2.11
N MET A 213 -5.46 8.49 1.90
CA MET A 213 -4.14 8.24 2.48
C MET A 213 -4.19 8.25 4.01
N ARG A 214 -4.85 9.22 4.62
CA ARG A 214 -5.03 9.26 6.08
C ARG A 214 -5.75 8.03 6.63
N MET A 215 -6.72 7.51 5.91
CA MET A 215 -7.40 6.28 6.31
C MET A 215 -6.52 5.03 6.12
N GLU A 216 -5.72 5.01 5.08
CA GLU A 216 -4.74 3.97 4.83
C GLU A 216 -3.69 3.94 5.94
N MET A 217 -3.16 5.10 6.31
CA MET A 217 -2.22 5.22 7.43
C MET A 217 -2.85 4.86 8.78
N ALA A 218 -4.10 5.23 9.02
CA ALA A 218 -4.83 4.83 10.22
C ALA A 218 -5.05 3.30 10.28
N TYR A 219 -5.23 2.64 9.13
CA TYR A 219 -5.29 1.20 9.05
C TYR A 219 -3.94 0.55 9.40
N TYR A 220 -2.84 1.06 8.87
CA TYR A 220 -1.50 0.56 9.20
C TYR A 220 -1.13 0.76 10.67
N LYS A 221 -1.46 1.92 11.24
CA LYS A 221 -1.31 2.17 12.68
C LYS A 221 -2.06 1.11 13.49
N MET A 222 -3.30 0.81 13.11
CA MET A 222 -4.09 -0.23 13.76
C MET A 222 -3.46 -1.63 13.65
N LEU A 223 -2.85 -1.98 12.51
CA LEU A 223 -2.13 -3.25 12.38
C LEU A 223 -1.02 -3.37 13.43
N ILE A 224 -0.23 -2.32 13.61
CA ILE A 224 0.84 -2.29 14.62
C ILE A 224 0.26 -2.38 16.03
N GLU A 225 -0.72 -1.55 16.35
CA GLU A 225 -1.32 -1.48 17.70
C GLU A 225 -2.06 -2.76 18.13
N LEU A 226 -2.50 -3.58 17.19
CA LEU A 226 -3.19 -4.85 17.45
C LEU A 226 -2.27 -6.06 17.34
N SER A 227 -1.06 -5.91 16.83
CA SER A 227 -0.07 -6.98 16.79
C SER A 227 0.52 -7.22 18.18
N THR A 228 0.83 -8.48 18.48
CA THR A 228 1.51 -8.83 19.72
C THR A 228 2.98 -8.38 19.69
N PRO A 229 3.63 -8.20 20.86
CA PRO A 229 5.07 -7.89 20.90
C PRO A 229 5.92 -8.88 20.10
N GLU A 230 5.58 -10.18 20.15
CA GLU A 230 6.29 -11.23 19.42
C GLU A 230 6.09 -11.13 17.89
N GLU A 231 4.92 -10.65 17.44
CA GLU A 231 4.66 -10.39 16.02
C GLU A 231 5.46 -9.18 15.55
N LEU A 232 5.53 -8.14 16.35
CA LEU A 232 6.31 -6.93 16.05
C LEU A 232 7.81 -7.21 16.00
N GLU A 233 8.35 -7.96 16.97
CA GLU A 233 9.76 -8.33 17.01
C GLU A 233 10.19 -9.12 15.77
N LYS A 234 9.36 -10.03 15.26
CA LYS A 234 9.64 -10.81 14.03
C LYS A 234 9.83 -9.94 12.77
N VAL A 235 9.28 -8.74 12.78
CA VAL A 235 9.39 -7.79 11.65
C VAL A 235 10.31 -6.61 11.97
N GLY A 236 11.11 -6.72 13.05
CA GLY A 236 12.07 -5.71 13.45
C GLY A 236 11.48 -4.50 14.15
N LEU A 237 10.22 -4.56 14.57
CA LEU A 237 9.56 -3.51 15.32
C LEU A 237 9.53 -3.84 16.81
N ASN A 238 9.62 -2.78 17.62
CA ASN A 238 9.39 -2.86 19.05
C ASN A 238 7.99 -2.30 19.39
N ASP A 239 7.56 -2.49 20.63
CA ASP A 239 6.30 -1.91 21.16
C ASP A 239 6.44 -0.38 21.33
N GLN A 240 6.46 0.32 20.20
CA GLN A 240 6.58 1.78 20.14
C GLN A 240 5.31 2.36 19.51
N MET A 241 4.91 3.53 19.99
CA MET A 241 3.73 4.23 19.47
C MET A 241 3.99 4.79 18.07
N VAL A 242 3.04 4.60 17.17
CA VAL A 242 3.00 5.33 15.90
C VAL A 242 2.51 6.76 16.16
N THR A 243 3.41 7.72 15.99
CA THR A 243 3.18 9.15 16.27
C THR A 243 2.96 9.96 15.00
N HIS A 244 3.60 9.56 13.92
CA HIS A 244 3.55 10.23 12.63
C HIS A 244 3.25 9.26 11.49
N TRP A 245 2.79 9.82 10.39
CA TRP A 245 2.65 9.14 9.11
C TRP A 245 2.91 10.08 7.94
N GLY A 246 3.26 9.51 6.82
CA GLY A 246 3.49 10.26 5.59
C GLY A 246 3.28 9.41 4.37
N TRP A 247 3.29 10.06 3.23
CA TRP A 247 3.24 9.40 1.94
C TRP A 247 4.02 10.20 0.90
N ARG A 248 4.60 9.46 -0.02
CA ARG A 248 5.37 9.97 -1.14
C ARG A 248 4.64 9.63 -2.43
N TYR A 249 4.36 10.62 -3.24
CA TYR A 249 3.85 10.47 -4.60
C TYR A 249 4.95 10.85 -5.58
N SER A 250 5.81 9.90 -5.94
CA SER A 250 7.01 10.12 -6.73
C SER A 250 6.75 10.60 -8.15
N ALA A 251 5.64 10.17 -8.78
CA ALA A 251 5.27 10.64 -10.12
C ALA A 251 4.84 12.11 -10.21
N VAL A 252 4.66 12.80 -9.08
CA VAL A 252 4.21 14.21 -9.01
C VAL A 252 5.00 15.01 -7.97
N ASP A 253 6.17 14.54 -7.62
CA ASP A 253 7.13 15.22 -6.75
C ASP A 253 6.53 15.68 -5.40
N ARG A 254 5.68 14.81 -4.80
CA ARG A 254 4.96 15.16 -3.58
C ARG A 254 5.36 14.31 -2.39
N LEU A 255 5.67 14.97 -1.29
CA LEU A 255 5.86 14.39 0.04
C LEU A 255 4.93 15.09 1.03
N ASP A 256 4.14 14.32 1.74
CA ASP A 256 3.36 14.79 2.90
C ASP A 256 3.82 14.01 4.14
N TYR A 257 3.95 14.72 5.26
CA TYR A 257 4.31 14.16 6.56
C TYR A 257 3.56 14.93 7.65
N GLU A 258 2.85 14.20 8.52
CA GLU A 258 2.02 14.81 9.55
C GLU A 258 1.89 13.90 10.79
N PRO A 259 1.58 14.47 11.98
CA PRO A 259 1.19 13.68 13.15
C PRO A 259 -0.07 12.85 12.88
N THR A 260 -0.20 11.72 13.56
CA THR A 260 -1.41 10.88 13.50
C THR A 260 -2.67 11.67 13.89
N LYS A 261 -3.82 11.32 13.29
CA LYS A 261 -5.06 12.07 13.48
C LYS A 261 -6.18 11.18 13.97
N ARG A 262 -6.65 11.39 15.19
CA ARG A 262 -7.78 10.66 15.81
C ARG A 262 -9.05 10.65 14.94
N VAL A 263 -9.29 11.71 14.17
CA VAL A 263 -10.45 11.78 13.26
C VAL A 263 -10.34 10.72 12.15
N SER A 264 -9.14 10.49 11.65
CA SER A 264 -8.87 9.47 10.62
C SER A 264 -8.96 8.05 11.18
N GLU A 265 -8.47 7.84 12.40
CA GLU A 265 -8.60 6.57 13.13
C GLU A 265 -10.07 6.21 13.36
N ARG A 266 -10.90 7.17 13.81
CA ARG A 266 -12.36 6.99 13.97
C ARG A 266 -13.06 6.70 12.65
N ALA A 267 -12.69 7.39 11.58
CA ALA A 267 -13.25 7.17 10.25
C ALA A 267 -12.90 5.77 9.73
N MET A 268 -11.68 5.32 9.98
CA MET A 268 -11.23 3.97 9.64
C MET A 268 -12.00 2.91 10.44
N GLN A 269 -12.13 3.07 11.75
CA GLN A 269 -12.93 2.18 12.60
C GLN A 269 -14.40 2.08 12.13
N THR A 270 -14.99 3.22 11.75
CA THR A 270 -16.36 3.26 11.21
C THR A 270 -16.46 2.50 9.88
N ALA A 271 -15.46 2.64 9.00
CA ALA A 271 -15.42 1.92 7.74
C ALA A 271 -15.27 0.41 7.94
N LEU A 272 -14.45 0.00 8.91
CA LEU A 272 -14.26 -1.39 9.27
C LEU A 272 -15.54 -2.02 9.84
N ASN A 273 -16.20 -1.35 10.78
CA ASN A 273 -17.48 -1.82 11.34
C ASN A 273 -18.56 -1.96 10.24
N LYS A 274 -18.62 -1.00 9.30
CA LYS A 274 -19.53 -1.09 8.17
C LYS A 274 -19.22 -2.30 7.28
N LEU A 275 -17.94 -2.56 7.03
CA LEU A 275 -17.51 -3.70 6.25
C LEU A 275 -17.88 -5.02 6.94
N ILE A 276 -17.60 -5.15 8.24
CA ILE A 276 -17.96 -6.32 9.04
C ILE A 276 -19.47 -6.58 8.96
N ARG A 277 -20.30 -5.53 9.12
CA ARG A 277 -21.75 -5.65 8.98
C ARG A 277 -22.16 -6.19 7.62
N MET A 278 -21.60 -5.66 6.52
CA MET A 278 -21.90 -6.18 5.17
C MET A 278 -21.60 -7.67 5.03
N TYR A 279 -20.56 -8.14 5.71
CA TYR A 279 -20.23 -9.57 5.72
C TYR A 279 -21.19 -10.39 6.57
N LEU A 280 -21.61 -9.90 7.71
CA LEU A 280 -22.59 -10.59 8.57
C LEU A 280 -23.96 -10.67 7.90
N GLU A 281 -24.40 -9.60 7.27
CA GLU A 281 -25.70 -9.51 6.60
C GLU A 281 -25.69 -10.10 5.19
N GLN A 282 -24.51 -10.41 4.63
CA GLN A 282 -24.33 -10.80 3.21
C GLN A 282 -24.94 -9.77 2.24
N ASP A 283 -24.97 -8.51 2.64
CA ASP A 283 -25.47 -7.39 1.84
C ASP A 283 -24.32 -6.49 1.35
N PHE A 284 -24.10 -6.51 0.05
CA PHE A 284 -23.03 -5.76 -0.62
C PHE A 284 -23.65 -4.78 -1.64
N PRO A 285 -24.06 -3.58 -1.22
CA PRO A 285 -24.80 -2.66 -2.05
C PRO A 285 -24.04 -2.20 -3.30
N ILE A 286 -24.78 -2.08 -4.39
CA ILE A 286 -24.28 -1.58 -5.67
C ILE A 286 -24.14 -0.07 -5.62
N THR A 287 -23.02 0.47 -6.13
CA THR A 287 -22.85 1.92 -6.27
C THR A 287 -23.88 2.52 -7.23
N LYS A 288 -24.37 3.73 -6.89
CA LYS A 288 -25.23 4.52 -7.78
C LYS A 288 -24.44 5.30 -8.82
N ALA A 289 -23.11 5.37 -8.70
CA ALA A 289 -22.26 6.19 -9.56
C ALA A 289 -21.87 5.43 -10.83
N ASP A 290 -22.47 5.75 -11.96
CA ASP A 290 -22.25 5.06 -13.24
C ASP A 290 -20.81 5.14 -13.74
N PHE A 291 -20.11 6.26 -13.47
CA PHE A 291 -18.71 6.38 -13.84
C PHE A 291 -17.80 5.33 -13.14
N LYS A 292 -18.18 4.86 -11.96
CA LYS A 292 -17.47 3.76 -11.29
C LYS A 292 -17.72 2.43 -11.99
N CYS A 293 -18.92 2.27 -12.54
CA CYS A 293 -19.27 1.05 -13.25
C CYS A 293 -18.51 0.91 -14.57
N SER A 294 -18.29 2.00 -15.30
CA SER A 294 -17.54 1.98 -16.58
C SER A 294 -16.06 1.60 -16.42
N HIS A 295 -15.53 1.62 -15.18
CA HIS A 295 -14.16 1.20 -14.86
C HIS A 295 -14.13 -0.08 -14.02
N CYS A 296 -15.24 -0.80 -13.93
CA CYS A 296 -15.38 -2.00 -13.12
C CYS A 296 -15.06 -3.24 -13.93
N ASP A 297 -14.05 -3.97 -13.50
CA ASP A 297 -13.61 -5.22 -14.11
C ASP A 297 -14.68 -6.34 -14.06
N TYR A 298 -15.74 -6.15 -13.27
CA TYR A 298 -16.84 -7.11 -13.05
C TYR A 298 -18.19 -6.62 -13.61
N MET A 299 -18.18 -5.68 -14.55
CA MET A 299 -19.43 -5.08 -15.07
C MET A 299 -20.38 -6.13 -15.62
N ASP A 300 -19.88 -7.10 -16.37
CA ASP A 300 -20.68 -8.15 -17.02
C ASP A 300 -21.30 -9.15 -16.05
N LEU A 301 -20.72 -9.29 -14.86
CA LEU A 301 -21.25 -10.14 -13.79
C LEU A 301 -22.20 -9.39 -12.85
N CYS A 302 -22.18 -8.05 -12.91
CA CYS A 302 -22.91 -7.22 -11.97
C CYS A 302 -24.42 -7.32 -12.17
N PRO A 303 -25.23 -7.57 -11.12
CA PRO A 303 -26.70 -7.61 -11.21
C PRO A 303 -27.33 -6.35 -11.82
N LYS A 304 -26.65 -5.18 -11.70
CA LYS A 304 -27.11 -3.92 -12.30
C LYS A 304 -27.23 -3.99 -13.83
N PHE A 305 -26.39 -4.79 -14.48
CA PHE A 305 -26.29 -4.87 -15.95
C PHE A 305 -26.77 -6.21 -16.52
N LYS A 306 -27.03 -7.21 -15.67
CA LYS A 306 -27.70 -8.43 -16.10
C LYS A 306 -29.12 -8.05 -16.55
N ARG A 307 -29.35 -8.02 -17.86
CA ARG A 307 -30.72 -7.98 -18.38
C ARG A 307 -31.39 -9.30 -17.99
N VAL A 308 -32.45 -9.20 -17.22
CA VAL A 308 -33.39 -10.31 -16.95
C VAL A 308 -34.03 -10.74 -18.29
#